data_7b98cba04375efc39677ff58f9df34c7
#
_entry.id   7b98cba04375efc39677ff58f9df34c7
#
_cell.length_a   1.000
_cell.length_b   1.000
_cell.length_c   1.000
_cell.angle_alpha   90.00
_cell.angle_beta   90.00
_cell.angle_gamma   90.00
#
_symmetry.space_group_name_H-M   'P 1'
#
loop_
_entity.id
_entity.type
_entity.pdbx_description
1 polymer ?
#
loop_
_entity_poly.entity_id
_entity_poly.type
_entity_poly.pdbx_seq_one_letter_code
_entity_poly.pdbx_strand_id
1 'polypeptide(L)'
;MTTNEKIAALRAAAQAAGAHGVLLMTSDPHSSEYLPAYYNSLPFFSGFTGENSTLVVTLTGSALWCDGRFYVQGDRQLAGTEIECMHAGSAGVPTVEEYLTAHFAAGQTLLLDGSCVPATIANGYAAALAKSEIGRAHV
;
A
#
# COMPACT_ATOMS: atom_id res chain seq x y z
N MET A 1 10.29 -14.56 -10.72
CA MET A 1 9.35 -13.44 -10.92
C MET A 1 9.97 -12.16 -10.42
N THR A 2 10.01 -11.12 -11.22
CA THR A 2 10.52 -9.81 -10.82
C THR A 2 9.50 -9.05 -9.97
N THR A 3 9.94 -8.00 -9.29
CA THR A 3 9.05 -7.12 -8.54
C THR A 3 7.96 -6.54 -9.44
N ASN A 4 8.32 -6.04 -10.61
CA ASN A 4 7.34 -5.49 -11.55
C ASN A 4 6.32 -6.51 -12.02
N GLU A 5 6.74 -7.76 -12.22
CA GLU A 5 5.82 -8.84 -12.57
C GLU A 5 4.86 -9.17 -11.42
N LYS A 6 5.35 -9.18 -10.19
CA LYS A 6 4.52 -9.40 -9.00
C LYS A 6 3.49 -8.29 -8.82
N ILE A 7 3.89 -7.04 -9.00
CA ILE A 7 2.99 -5.89 -8.93
C ILE A 7 1.93 -5.96 -10.04
N ALA A 8 2.33 -6.34 -11.25
CA ALA A 8 1.39 -6.51 -12.36
C ALA A 8 0.38 -7.63 -12.07
N ALA A 9 0.82 -8.74 -11.48
CA ALA A 9 -0.07 -9.84 -11.10
C ALA A 9 -1.04 -9.41 -10.00
N LEU A 10 -0.58 -8.66 -9.02
CA LEU A 10 -1.42 -8.12 -7.95
C LEU A 10 -2.48 -7.16 -8.50
N ARG A 11 -2.07 -6.30 -9.42
CA ARG A 11 -2.97 -5.37 -10.13
C ARG A 11 -4.04 -6.11 -10.92
N ALA A 12 -3.65 -7.16 -11.65
CA ALA A 12 -4.57 -7.98 -12.42
C ALA A 12 -5.57 -8.71 -11.51
N ALA A 13 -5.12 -9.22 -10.36
CA ALA A 13 -5.99 -9.87 -9.39
C ALA A 13 -7.00 -8.89 -8.81
N ALA A 14 -6.60 -7.66 -8.53
CA ALA A 14 -7.51 -6.61 -8.06
C ALA A 14 -8.57 -6.30 -9.12
N GLN A 15 -8.19 -6.16 -10.38
CA GLN A 15 -9.12 -5.93 -11.48
C GLN A 15 -10.10 -7.07 -11.64
N ALA A 16 -9.64 -8.32 -11.51
CA ALA A 16 -10.51 -9.51 -11.58
C ALA A 16 -11.53 -9.54 -10.44
N ALA A 17 -11.20 -8.96 -9.29
CA ALA A 17 -12.11 -8.82 -8.16
C ALA A 17 -13.02 -7.57 -8.26
N GLY A 18 -12.95 -6.82 -9.34
CA GLY A 18 -13.72 -5.59 -9.53
C GLY A 18 -13.16 -4.38 -8.80
N ALA A 19 -11.91 -4.45 -8.34
CA ALA A 19 -11.26 -3.36 -7.62
C ALA A 19 -10.31 -2.56 -8.52
N HIS A 20 -9.88 -1.41 -8.02
CA HIS A 20 -9.05 -0.46 -8.77
C HIS A 20 -7.70 -0.22 -8.10
N GLY A 21 -7.45 -0.88 -6.99
CA GLY A 21 -6.17 -0.83 -6.31
C GLY A 21 -6.15 -1.71 -5.07
N VAL A 22 -4.95 -1.89 -4.52
CA VAL A 22 -4.69 -2.70 -3.34
C VAL A 22 -3.79 -1.93 -2.40
N LEU A 23 -4.06 -2.00 -1.11
CA LEU A 23 -3.20 -1.45 -0.05
C LEU A 23 -2.74 -2.59 0.85
N LEU A 24 -1.42 -2.68 1.02
CA LEU A 24 -0.78 -3.63 1.93
C LEU A 24 -0.01 -2.88 3.00
N MET A 25 0.02 -3.40 4.22
CA MET A 25 0.77 -2.82 5.33
C MET A 25 1.63 -3.89 6.00
N THR A 26 2.71 -3.47 6.62
CA THR A 26 3.48 -4.32 7.53
C THR A 26 2.74 -4.38 8.87
N SER A 27 1.72 -5.21 8.93
CA SER A 27 0.87 -5.39 10.10
C SER A 27 0.27 -6.79 10.13
N ASP A 28 -0.16 -7.23 11.31
CA ASP A 28 -0.89 -8.48 11.51
C ASP A 28 -2.16 -8.22 12.34
N PRO A 29 -3.01 -9.24 12.58
CA PRO A 29 -4.24 -9.04 13.36
C PRO A 29 -4.03 -8.50 14.78
N HIS A 30 -2.82 -8.65 15.32
CA HIS A 30 -2.47 -8.22 16.67
C HIS A 30 -1.65 -6.93 16.68
N SER A 31 -1.36 -6.33 15.52
CA SER A 31 -0.49 -5.16 15.36
C SER A 31 0.87 -5.36 16.03
N SER A 32 1.46 -6.54 15.86
CA SER A 32 2.75 -6.91 16.45
C SER A 32 3.88 -6.05 15.88
N GLU A 33 4.88 -5.74 16.73
CA GLU A 33 6.08 -5.05 16.26
C GLU A 33 6.90 -5.92 15.32
N TYR A 34 6.99 -7.22 15.63
CA TYR A 34 7.69 -8.20 14.79
C TYR A 34 6.66 -9.15 14.17
N LEU A 35 6.49 -9.04 12.85
CA LEU A 35 5.46 -9.79 12.13
C LEU A 35 5.86 -11.23 11.88
N PRO A 36 4.95 -12.19 12.13
CA PRO A 36 5.12 -13.52 11.58
C PRO A 36 5.18 -13.48 10.05
N ALA A 37 6.00 -14.33 9.46
CA ALA A 37 6.18 -14.36 8.00
C ALA A 37 4.86 -14.57 7.24
N TYR A 38 3.91 -15.28 7.83
CA TYR A 38 2.60 -15.53 7.25
C TYR A 38 1.85 -14.22 6.90
N TYR A 39 1.98 -13.19 7.73
CA TYR A 39 1.29 -11.91 7.54
C TYR A 39 2.13 -10.87 6.79
N ASN A 40 3.36 -11.19 6.47
CA ASN A 40 4.31 -10.23 5.89
C ASN A 40 4.35 -10.34 4.36
N SER A 41 3.25 -9.98 3.71
CA SER A 41 3.13 -10.02 2.25
C SER A 41 3.86 -8.89 1.54
N LEU A 42 4.07 -7.76 2.20
CA LEU A 42 4.64 -6.58 1.58
C LEU A 42 6.05 -6.82 1.00
N PRO A 43 6.99 -7.49 1.70
CA PRO A 43 8.30 -7.82 1.13
C PRO A 43 8.20 -8.74 -0.08
N PHE A 44 7.24 -9.66 -0.11
CA PHE A 44 7.07 -10.54 -1.26
C PHE A 44 6.76 -9.76 -2.53
N PHE A 45 5.83 -8.80 -2.45
CA PHE A 45 5.43 -8.02 -3.61
C PHE A 45 6.40 -6.90 -3.96
N SER A 46 7.00 -6.25 -2.97
CA SER A 46 7.81 -5.05 -3.21
C SER A 46 9.31 -5.28 -3.22
N GLY A 47 9.78 -6.32 -2.55
CA GLY A 47 11.20 -6.52 -2.28
C GLY A 47 11.73 -5.64 -1.16
N PHE A 48 10.89 -4.82 -0.54
CA PHE A 48 11.27 -3.97 0.58
C PHE A 48 11.12 -4.74 1.90
N THR A 49 12.19 -4.82 2.68
CA THR A 49 12.23 -5.63 3.91
C THR A 49 12.24 -4.83 5.20
N GLY A 50 12.05 -3.50 5.13
CA GLY A 50 11.92 -2.66 6.31
C GLY A 50 10.56 -2.81 7.00
N GLU A 51 10.42 -2.13 8.13
CA GLU A 51 9.21 -2.18 8.96
C GLU A 51 8.38 -0.91 8.78
N ASN A 52 7.19 -0.88 9.36
CA ASN A 52 6.28 0.29 9.36
C ASN A 52 6.08 0.89 7.97
N SER A 53 5.75 0.03 7.01
CA SER A 53 5.59 0.45 5.61
C SER A 53 4.17 0.22 5.13
N THR A 54 3.79 0.98 4.12
CA THR A 54 2.51 0.84 3.41
C THR A 54 2.80 0.82 1.92
N LEU A 55 2.27 -0.17 1.22
CA LEU A 55 2.35 -0.29 -0.24
C LEU A 55 0.96 -0.05 -0.82
N VAL A 56 0.85 0.85 -1.76
CA VAL A 56 -0.38 1.08 -2.54
C VAL A 56 -0.10 0.75 -3.99
N VAL A 57 -0.93 -0.09 -4.58
CA VAL A 57 -0.90 -0.44 -6.00
C VAL A 57 -2.19 0.04 -6.63
N THR A 58 -2.08 0.95 -7.59
CA THR A 58 -3.22 1.45 -8.38
C THR A 58 -3.20 0.84 -9.78
N LEU A 59 -4.19 1.13 -10.60
CA LEU A 59 -4.22 0.65 -11.99
C LEU A 59 -3.10 1.24 -12.85
N THR A 60 -2.54 2.38 -12.46
CA THR A 60 -1.57 3.12 -13.25
C THR A 60 -0.21 3.26 -12.60
N GLY A 61 -0.06 2.88 -11.33
CA GLY A 61 1.21 3.04 -10.63
C GLY A 61 1.21 2.36 -9.28
N SER A 62 2.31 2.51 -8.57
CA SER A 62 2.48 1.97 -7.23
C SER A 62 3.44 2.82 -6.43
N ALA A 63 3.24 2.86 -5.11
CA ALA A 63 4.06 3.64 -4.20
C ALA A 63 4.19 2.93 -2.85
N LEU A 64 5.35 3.06 -2.22
CA LEU A 64 5.62 2.51 -0.91
C LEU A 64 6.11 3.61 0.01
N TRP A 65 5.43 3.76 1.16
CA TRP A 65 5.83 4.70 2.21
C TRP A 65 6.67 3.98 3.24
N CYS A 66 7.85 4.53 3.53
CA CYS A 66 8.73 4.04 4.59
C CYS A 66 9.08 5.18 5.55
N ASP A 67 9.37 4.83 6.81
CA ASP A 67 9.74 5.84 7.81
C ASP A 67 11.24 6.19 7.72
N GLY A 68 11.65 7.23 8.47
CA GLY A 68 13.00 7.80 8.37
C GLY A 68 14.14 6.82 8.59
N ARG A 69 13.90 5.74 9.34
CA ARG A 69 14.91 4.70 9.59
C ARG A 69 15.23 3.89 8.34
N PHE A 70 14.34 3.90 7.34
CA PHE A 70 14.41 3.04 6.17
C PHE A 70 14.49 3.78 4.84
N TYR A 71 14.73 5.10 4.83
CA TYR A 71 14.77 5.87 3.58
C TYR A 71 15.85 5.37 2.62
N VAL A 72 17.06 5.16 3.12
CA VAL A 72 18.17 4.67 2.29
C VAL A 72 17.92 3.25 1.81
N GLN A 73 17.42 2.40 2.70
CA GLN A 73 17.08 1.01 2.37
C GLN A 73 15.97 0.97 1.32
N GLY A 74 14.93 1.80 1.48
CA GLY A 74 13.83 1.88 0.53
C GLY A 74 14.30 2.32 -0.85
N ASP A 75 15.08 3.37 -0.93
CA ASP A 75 15.63 3.85 -2.20
C ASP A 75 16.45 2.78 -2.90
N ARG A 76 17.23 2.01 -2.15
CA ARG A 76 18.07 0.95 -2.69
C ARG A 76 17.25 -0.25 -3.16
N GLN A 77 16.33 -0.73 -2.32
CA GLN A 77 15.57 -1.96 -2.62
C GLN A 77 14.51 -1.75 -3.70
N LEU A 78 13.98 -0.54 -3.83
CA LEU A 78 12.98 -0.22 -4.84
C LEU A 78 13.58 0.34 -6.13
N ALA A 79 14.89 0.55 -6.18
CA ALA A 79 15.57 1.03 -7.38
C ALA A 79 15.32 0.08 -8.56
N GLY A 80 15.03 0.62 -9.72
CA GLY A 80 14.76 -0.15 -10.93
C GLY A 80 13.38 -0.81 -10.98
N THR A 81 12.55 -0.61 -9.96
CA THR A 81 11.15 -1.08 -9.97
C THR A 81 10.20 0.06 -10.32
N GLU A 82 8.94 -0.28 -10.64
CA GLU A 82 7.91 0.73 -10.86
C GLU A 82 7.45 1.42 -9.57
N ILE A 83 7.81 0.89 -8.39
CA ILE A 83 7.32 1.39 -7.11
C ILE A 83 8.05 2.66 -6.74
N GLU A 84 7.30 3.76 -6.55
CA GLU A 84 7.87 5.01 -6.03
C GLU A 84 8.16 4.85 -4.54
N CYS A 85 9.37 5.24 -4.13
CA CYS A 85 9.73 5.25 -2.71
C CYS A 85 9.30 6.59 -2.11
N MET A 86 8.30 6.55 -1.23
CA MET A 86 7.80 7.73 -0.53
C MET A 86 8.43 7.83 0.85
N HIS A 87 9.25 8.86 1.07
CA HIS A 87 9.87 9.14 2.36
C HIS A 87 8.82 9.77 3.27
N ALA A 88 8.13 8.97 4.05
CA ALA A 88 7.03 9.42 4.88
C ALA A 88 7.45 10.54 5.84
N GLY A 89 6.69 11.62 5.88
CA GLY A 89 6.97 12.77 6.71
C GLY A 89 7.91 13.81 6.11
N SER A 90 8.52 13.54 4.95
CA SER A 90 9.36 14.50 4.27
C SER A 90 8.53 15.59 3.58
N ALA A 91 9.08 16.80 3.49
CA ALA A 91 8.41 17.91 2.82
C ALA A 91 8.17 17.60 1.35
N GLY A 92 6.97 17.91 0.86
CA GLY A 92 6.59 17.68 -0.53
C GLY A 92 6.18 16.24 -0.86
N VAL A 93 6.27 15.31 0.10
CA VAL A 93 5.83 13.93 -0.09
C VAL A 93 4.38 13.80 0.37
N PRO A 94 3.46 13.33 -0.51
CA PRO A 94 2.06 13.17 -0.12
C PRO A 94 1.92 12.07 0.95
N THR A 95 0.93 12.21 1.81
CA THR A 95 0.55 11.11 2.71
C THR A 95 -0.16 10.02 1.92
N VAL A 96 -0.36 8.84 2.54
CA VAL A 96 -1.11 7.76 1.92
C VAL A 96 -2.52 8.24 1.55
N GLU A 97 -3.19 8.97 2.44
CA GLU A 97 -4.53 9.51 2.21
C GLU A 97 -4.56 10.49 1.03
N GLU A 98 -3.59 11.38 0.95
CA GLU A 98 -3.46 12.33 -0.16
C GLU A 98 -3.24 11.60 -1.49
N TYR A 99 -2.39 10.58 -1.49
CA TYR A 99 -2.13 9.77 -2.68
C TYR A 99 -3.38 9.02 -3.12
N LEU A 100 -4.10 8.40 -2.19
CA LEU A 100 -5.35 7.70 -2.50
C LEU A 100 -6.38 8.65 -3.10
N THR A 101 -6.54 9.82 -2.51
CA THR A 101 -7.49 10.84 -3.01
C THR A 101 -7.11 11.29 -4.42
N ALA A 102 -5.83 11.42 -4.73
CA ALA A 102 -5.35 11.86 -6.04
C ALA A 102 -5.49 10.78 -7.12
N HIS A 103 -5.39 9.49 -6.75
CA HIS A 103 -5.31 8.39 -7.71
C HIS A 103 -6.61 7.59 -7.87
N PHE A 104 -7.61 7.83 -7.02
CA PHE A 104 -8.90 7.15 -7.11
C PHE A 104 -10.00 8.15 -7.49
N ALA A 105 -10.78 7.79 -8.51
CA ALA A 105 -11.94 8.56 -8.93
C ALA A 105 -13.20 8.06 -8.21
N ALA A 106 -14.27 8.83 -8.29
CA ALA A 106 -15.56 8.45 -7.72
C ALA A 106 -16.01 7.08 -8.23
N GLY A 107 -16.50 6.24 -7.34
CA GLY A 107 -16.97 4.89 -7.66
C GLY A 107 -15.88 3.82 -7.75
N GLN A 108 -14.61 4.17 -7.61
CA GLN A 108 -13.54 3.19 -7.61
C GLN A 108 -13.36 2.56 -6.24
N THR A 109 -12.82 1.35 -6.21
CA THR A 109 -12.70 0.53 -5.00
C THR A 109 -11.25 0.20 -4.70
N LEU A 110 -10.85 0.43 -3.45
CA LEU A 110 -9.56 0.03 -2.91
C LEU A 110 -9.74 -1.23 -2.06
N LEU A 111 -8.96 -2.27 -2.38
CA LEU A 111 -8.92 -3.49 -1.56
C LEU A 111 -7.90 -3.35 -0.44
N LEU A 112 -8.25 -3.84 0.74
CA LEU A 112 -7.31 -3.99 1.83
C LEU A 112 -7.66 -5.24 2.65
N ASP A 113 -6.65 -5.80 3.32
CA ASP A 113 -6.85 -6.96 4.16
C ASP A 113 -7.38 -6.50 5.53
N GLY A 114 -8.66 -6.73 5.77
CA GLY A 114 -9.32 -6.32 7.01
C GLY A 114 -8.77 -7.01 8.26
N SER A 115 -8.06 -8.13 8.12
CA SER A 115 -7.42 -8.81 9.26
C SER A 115 -6.05 -8.21 9.60
N CYS A 116 -5.41 -7.54 8.66
CA CYS A 116 -4.05 -7.01 8.82
C CYS A 116 -4.01 -5.49 8.97
N VAL A 117 -5.02 -4.77 8.50
CA VAL A 117 -5.08 -3.31 8.62
C VAL A 117 -5.89 -2.95 9.87
N PRO A 118 -5.29 -2.25 10.85
CA PRO A 118 -6.03 -1.83 12.05
C PRO A 118 -7.26 -1.01 11.70
N ALA A 119 -8.34 -1.23 12.44
CA ALA A 119 -9.64 -0.58 12.15
C ALA A 119 -9.54 0.96 12.17
N THR A 120 -8.76 1.53 13.07
CA THR A 120 -8.57 2.98 13.14
C THR A 120 -7.91 3.53 11.88
N ILE A 121 -6.93 2.81 11.33
CA ILE A 121 -6.24 3.19 10.10
C ILE A 121 -7.16 3.00 8.90
N ALA A 122 -7.84 1.86 8.81
CA ALA A 122 -8.80 1.59 7.75
C ALA A 122 -9.92 2.63 7.72
N ASN A 123 -10.44 3.01 8.90
CA ASN A 123 -11.48 4.04 9.02
C ASN A 123 -10.96 5.42 8.62
N GLY A 124 -9.69 5.73 8.92
CA GLY A 124 -9.06 6.97 8.46
C GLY A 124 -8.98 7.05 6.94
N TYR A 125 -8.59 5.98 6.29
CA TYR A 125 -8.57 5.91 4.82
C TYR A 125 -9.99 6.00 4.26
N ALA A 126 -10.95 5.33 4.87
CA ALA A 126 -12.35 5.41 4.45
C ALA A 126 -12.89 6.82 4.55
N ALA A 127 -12.58 7.56 5.62
CA ALA A 127 -13.00 8.94 5.80
C ALA A 127 -12.39 9.85 4.73
N ALA A 128 -11.12 9.66 4.41
CA ALA A 128 -10.46 10.41 3.35
C ALA A 128 -11.09 10.12 1.97
N LEU A 129 -11.37 8.84 1.69
CA LEU A 129 -11.98 8.42 0.44
C LEU A 129 -13.46 8.79 0.33
N ALA A 130 -14.17 8.86 1.44
CA ALA A 130 -15.59 9.25 1.46
C ALA A 130 -15.80 10.68 0.93
N LYS A 131 -14.86 11.58 1.17
CA LYS A 131 -14.89 12.94 0.63
C LYS A 131 -14.79 12.97 -0.88
N SER A 132 -14.24 11.94 -1.49
CA SER A 132 -14.07 11.77 -2.93
C SER A 132 -15.06 10.77 -3.53
N GLU A 133 -16.03 10.30 -2.73
CA GLU A 133 -17.03 9.30 -3.13
C GLU A 133 -16.41 7.99 -3.62
N ILE A 134 -15.32 7.55 -2.98
CA ILE A 134 -14.60 6.32 -3.33
C ILE A 134 -14.98 5.22 -2.35
N GLY A 135 -15.27 4.02 -2.87
CA GLY A 135 -15.56 2.84 -2.08
C GLY A 135 -14.32 2.07 -1.70
N ARG A 136 -14.47 1.14 -0.76
CA ARG A 136 -13.43 0.20 -0.37
C ARG A 136 -14.02 -1.18 -0.14
N ALA A 137 -13.19 -2.20 -0.28
CA ALA A 137 -13.56 -3.57 0.05
C ALA A 137 -12.47 -4.22 0.92
N HIS A 138 -12.88 -5.19 1.74
CA HIS A 138 -11.95 -6.02 2.52
C HIS A 138 -11.72 -7.34 1.79
N VAL A 139 -10.52 -7.83 1.91
CA VAL A 139 -10.11 -9.12 1.34
C VAL A 139 -9.86 -10.12 2.48
#